data_cf56cef3166a6bb610c576c8edaf25ed
#
_entry.id   cf56cef3166a6bb610c576c8edaf25ed
#
_cell.length_a   1.000
_cell.length_b   1.000
_cell.length_c   1.000
_cell.angle_alpha   90.00
_cell.angle_beta   90.00
_cell.angle_gamma   90.00
#
_symmetry.space_group_name_H-M   'P 1'
#
loop_
_entity.id
_entity.type
_entity.pdbx_description
1 polymer ?
#
loop_
_entity_poly.entity_id
_entity_poly.type
_entity_poly.pdbx_seq_one_letter_code
_entity_poly.pdbx_strand_id
1 'polypeptide(L)'
;VINILYFTAEWCNPCQRTKPIAEELHSEGVINFQFIDADSEVDMVKRFAIKSVPTYILIEDGKEVKRMNGAKTREQFLEFISE
;
A
#
# COMPACT_ATOMS: atom_id res chain seq x y z
N VAL A 1 -12.36 10.21 -0.66
CA VAL A 1 -10.99 9.89 -1.10
C VAL A 1 -10.56 8.55 -0.51
N ILE A 2 -10.05 7.68 -1.37
CA ILE A 2 -9.57 6.36 -0.96
C ILE A 2 -8.11 6.50 -0.53
N ASN A 3 -7.80 6.08 0.69
CA ASN A 3 -6.44 6.18 1.24
C ASN A 3 -5.88 4.78 1.48
N ILE A 4 -4.68 4.53 0.95
CA ILE A 4 -3.98 3.27 1.16
C ILE A 4 -2.57 3.55 1.67
N LEU A 5 -2.21 2.88 2.76
CA LEU A 5 -0.84 2.86 3.25
C LEU A 5 -0.10 1.75 2.50
N TYR A 6 0.96 2.10 1.81
CA TYR A 6 1.74 1.17 1.01
C TYR A 6 3.09 0.99 1.70
N PHE A 7 3.25 -0.12 2.41
CA PHE A 7 4.50 -0.45 3.08
C PHE A 7 5.43 -1.11 2.08
N THR A 8 6.60 -0.53 1.89
CA THR A 8 7.53 -0.92 0.84
C THR A 8 8.97 -0.93 1.38
N ALA A 9 9.91 -1.44 0.59
CA ALA A 9 11.33 -1.39 0.89
C ALA A 9 12.12 -1.38 -0.41
N GLU A 10 13.28 -0.72 -0.40
CA GLU A 10 14.09 -0.60 -1.61
C GLU A 10 14.62 -1.94 -2.11
N TRP A 11 14.93 -2.85 -1.19
CA TRP A 11 15.48 -4.17 -1.53
C TRP A 11 14.42 -5.15 -2.02
N CYS A 12 13.17 -4.77 -1.97
CA CYS A 12 12.03 -5.67 -2.25
C CYS A 12 11.64 -5.57 -3.73
N ASN A 13 11.96 -6.60 -4.52
CA ASN A 13 11.63 -6.61 -5.95
C ASN A 13 10.12 -6.55 -6.22
N PRO A 14 9.28 -7.32 -5.54
CA PRO A 14 7.83 -7.19 -5.73
C PRO A 14 7.31 -5.79 -5.44
N CYS A 15 7.88 -5.11 -4.43
CA CYS A 15 7.54 -3.73 -4.12
C CYS A 15 7.85 -2.82 -5.29
N GLN A 16 9.04 -2.98 -5.88
CA GLN A 16 9.48 -2.11 -6.97
C GLN A 16 8.68 -2.34 -8.25
N ARG A 17 8.22 -3.57 -8.49
CA ARG A 17 7.38 -3.87 -9.65
C ARG A 17 5.98 -3.24 -9.52
N THR A 18 5.47 -3.18 -8.31
CA THR A 18 4.11 -2.66 -8.06
C THR A 18 4.09 -1.14 -7.95
N LYS A 19 5.20 -0.53 -7.55
CA LYS A 19 5.25 0.91 -7.29
C LYS A 19 4.80 1.77 -8.48
N PRO A 20 5.25 1.51 -9.73
CA PRO A 20 4.77 2.32 -10.86
C PRO A 20 3.26 2.27 -11.04
N ILE A 21 2.66 1.12 -10.78
CA ILE A 21 1.20 0.96 -10.87
C ILE A 21 0.51 1.82 -9.81
N ALA A 22 1.02 1.78 -8.58
CA ALA A 22 0.48 2.59 -7.50
C ALA A 22 0.65 4.09 -7.78
N GLU A 23 1.81 4.48 -8.27
CA GLU A 23 2.08 5.88 -8.61
C GLU A 23 1.14 6.37 -9.70
N GLU A 24 0.83 5.54 -10.68
CA GLU A 24 -0.11 5.87 -11.74
C GLU A 24 -1.51 6.10 -11.18
N LEU A 25 -2.00 5.17 -10.36
CA LEU A 25 -3.31 5.30 -9.72
C LEU A 25 -3.37 6.54 -8.82
N HIS A 26 -2.27 6.85 -8.14
CA HIS A 26 -2.17 8.04 -7.30
C HIS A 26 -2.27 9.31 -8.14
N SER A 27 -1.53 9.37 -9.24
CA SER A 27 -1.52 10.55 -10.11
C SER A 27 -2.87 10.76 -10.81
N GLU A 28 -3.61 9.67 -11.04
CA GLU A 28 -4.95 9.75 -11.62
C GLU A 28 -6.02 10.18 -10.62
N GLY A 29 -5.67 10.26 -9.33
CA GLY A 29 -6.62 10.62 -8.30
C GLY A 29 -7.56 9.50 -7.89
N VAL A 30 -7.29 8.26 -8.32
CA VAL A 30 -8.13 7.10 -8.00
C VAL A 30 -7.90 6.66 -6.56
N ILE A 31 -6.63 6.58 -6.15
CA ILE A 31 -6.23 6.16 -4.82
C ILE A 31 -5.16 7.13 -4.32
N ASN A 32 -5.31 7.59 -3.09
CA ASN A 32 -4.27 8.37 -2.43
C ASN A 32 -3.35 7.41 -1.68
N PHE A 33 -2.17 7.16 -2.23
CA PHE A 33 -1.19 6.29 -1.59
C PHE A 33 -0.26 7.09 -0.69
N GLN A 34 -0.01 6.56 0.51
CA GLN A 34 1.07 7.01 1.36
C GLN A 34 2.13 5.92 1.34
N PHE A 35 3.28 6.21 0.74
CA PHE A 35 4.38 5.25 0.64
C PHE A 35 5.18 5.28 1.92
N ILE A 36 5.30 4.13 2.58
CA ILE A 36 5.97 4.00 3.87
C ILE A 36 7.14 3.04 3.72
N ASP A 37 8.34 3.56 3.97
CA ASP A 37 9.55 2.75 3.95
C ASP A 37 9.60 1.94 5.24
N ALA A 38 9.41 0.62 5.12
CA ALA A 38 9.35 -0.26 6.27
C ALA A 38 10.68 -0.32 7.04
N ASP A 39 11.79 -0.03 6.38
CA ASP A 39 13.09 -0.06 7.04
C ASP A 39 13.32 1.16 7.93
N SER A 40 12.73 2.30 7.58
CA SER A 40 12.92 3.54 8.35
C SER A 40 11.74 3.89 9.25
N GLU A 41 10.52 3.51 8.87
CA GLU A 41 9.31 3.84 9.61
C GLU A 41 8.94 2.71 10.59
N VAL A 42 9.84 2.46 11.53
CA VAL A 42 9.71 1.33 12.46
C VAL A 42 8.44 1.40 13.30
N ASP A 43 8.05 2.61 13.73
CA ASP A 43 6.85 2.79 14.54
C ASP A 43 5.59 2.41 13.77
N MET A 44 5.52 2.75 12.48
CA MET A 44 4.38 2.39 11.64
C MET A 44 4.32 0.89 11.42
N VAL A 45 5.47 0.26 11.21
CA VAL A 45 5.56 -1.19 11.04
C VAL A 45 5.02 -1.90 12.28
N LYS A 46 5.37 -1.41 13.47
CA LYS A 46 4.90 -1.98 14.74
C LYS A 46 3.41 -1.72 14.92
N ARG A 47 2.98 -0.50 14.66
CA ARG A 47 1.59 -0.09 14.85
C ARG A 47 0.63 -0.96 14.05
N PHE A 48 0.98 -1.26 12.80
CA PHE A 48 0.13 -2.05 11.92
C PHE A 48 0.53 -3.52 11.85
N ALA A 49 1.50 -3.93 12.68
CA ALA A 49 1.97 -5.33 12.74
C ALA A 49 2.35 -5.86 11.36
N ILE A 50 3.15 -5.07 10.62
CA ILE A 50 3.58 -5.44 9.27
C ILE A 50 4.61 -6.57 9.39
N LYS A 51 4.37 -7.67 8.68
CA LYS A 51 5.26 -8.85 8.71
C LYS A 51 5.97 -9.09 7.40
N SER A 52 5.53 -8.47 6.33
CA SER A 52 6.13 -8.63 5.02
C SER A 52 5.86 -7.38 4.18
N VAL A 53 6.65 -7.20 3.13
CA VAL A 53 6.44 -6.13 2.16
C VAL A 53 6.36 -6.76 0.77
N PRO A 54 5.57 -6.18 -0.14
CA PRO A 54 4.70 -5.03 0.07
C PRO A 54 3.41 -5.42 0.80
N THR A 55 2.92 -4.51 1.64
CA THR A 55 1.62 -4.65 2.29
C THR A 55 0.84 -3.37 2.06
N TYR A 56 -0.44 -3.51 1.73
CA TYR A 56 -1.32 -2.39 1.43
C TYR A 56 -2.48 -2.39 2.41
N ILE A 57 -2.69 -1.27 3.10
CA ILE A 57 -3.74 -1.16 4.11
C ILE A 57 -4.69 -0.05 3.70
N LEU A 58 -5.95 -0.41 3.51
CA LEU A 58 -7.02 0.55 3.24
C LEU A 58 -7.44 1.19 4.56
N ILE A 59 -7.36 2.52 4.61
CA ILE A 59 -7.68 3.29 5.81
C ILE A 59 -8.95 4.10 5.59
N GLU A 60 -9.87 4.04 6.54
CA GLU A 60 -11.06 4.89 6.56
C GLU A 60 -11.23 5.44 7.97
N ASP A 61 -11.35 6.77 8.06
CA ASP A 61 -11.51 7.45 9.35
C ASP A 61 -10.42 7.08 10.35
N GLY A 62 -9.19 6.94 9.85
CA GLY A 62 -8.02 6.64 10.66
C GLY A 62 -7.90 5.18 11.08
N LYS A 63 -8.78 4.31 10.60
CA LYS A 63 -8.80 2.89 10.99
C LYS A 63 -8.57 1.99 9.80
N GLU A 64 -7.89 0.87 10.06
CA GLU A 64 -7.68 -0.15 9.05
C GLU A 64 -9.02 -0.83 8.73
N VAL A 65 -9.38 -0.85 7.44
CA VAL A 65 -10.57 -1.54 6.97
C VAL A 65 -10.23 -2.95 6.49
N LYS A 66 -9.19 -3.05 5.68
CA LYS A 66 -8.71 -4.33 5.17
C LYS A 66 -7.29 -4.16 4.63
N ARG A 67 -6.63 -5.29 4.37
CA ARG A 67 -5.27 -5.28 3.84
C ARG A 67 -5.04 -6.40 2.84
N MET A 68 -4.02 -6.22 2.03
CA MET A 68 -3.52 -7.27 1.15
C MET A 68 -2.01 -7.13 1.06
N ASN A 69 -1.32 -8.17 0.56
CA ASN A 69 0.12 -8.13 0.41
C ASN A 69 0.55 -8.78 -0.91
N GLY A 70 1.83 -8.61 -1.23
CA GLY A 70 2.40 -9.15 -2.45
C GLY A 70 2.25 -8.21 -3.64
N ALA A 71 2.94 -8.52 -4.74
CA ALA A 71 2.83 -7.72 -5.96
C ALA A 71 1.40 -7.73 -6.47
N LYS A 72 0.92 -6.58 -6.94
CA LYS A 72 -0.47 -6.43 -7.40
C LYS A 72 -0.53 -5.78 -8.77
N THR A 73 -1.55 -6.13 -9.51
CA THR A 73 -1.86 -5.49 -10.78
C THR A 73 -2.78 -4.30 -10.54
N ARG A 74 -2.92 -3.46 -11.57
CA ARG A 74 -3.86 -2.34 -11.52
C ARG A 74 -5.29 -2.84 -11.22
N GLU A 75 -5.71 -3.92 -11.87
CA GLU A 75 -7.03 -4.51 -11.68
C GLU A 75 -7.24 -4.97 -10.25
N GLN A 76 -6.20 -5.54 -9.64
CA GLN A 76 -6.30 -6.00 -8.26
C GLN A 76 -6.46 -4.84 -7.28
N PHE A 77 -5.81 -3.70 -7.53
CA PHE A 77 -6.03 -2.50 -6.71
C PHE A 77 -7.46 -1.98 -6.87
N LEU A 78 -7.95 -1.92 -8.10
CA LEU A 78 -9.32 -1.44 -8.34
C LEU A 78 -10.35 -2.34 -7.70
N GLU A 79 -10.16 -3.65 -7.76
CA GLU A 79 -11.03 -4.60 -7.10
C GLU A 79 -10.98 -4.44 -5.58
N PHE A 80 -9.79 -4.24 -5.05
CA PHE A 80 -9.57 -4.07 -3.60
C PHE A 80 -10.37 -2.90 -3.04
N ILE A 81 -10.43 -1.79 -3.76
CA ILE A 81 -11.13 -0.59 -3.29
C ILE A 81 -12.62 -0.58 -3.62
N SER A 82 -13.10 -1.51 -4.42
CA SER A 82 -14.48 -1.47 -4.93
C SER A 82 -15.51 -2.11 -4.01
N GLU A 83 -15.06 -2.77 -2.97
CA GLU A 83 -15.97 -3.44 -2.03
C GLU A 83 -16.32 -2.61 -0.82
#